data_aabcf53c3668a668f5c30907880a7de7
#
_entry.id   aabcf53c3668a668f5c30907880a7de7
#
_cell.length_a   1.000
_cell.length_b   1.000
_cell.length_c   1.000
_cell.angle_alpha   90.00
_cell.angle_beta   90.00
_cell.angle_gamma   90.00
#
_symmetry.space_group_name_H-M   'P 1'
#
loop_
_entity.id
_entity.type
_entity.pdbx_description
1 polymer ?
#
loop_
_entity_poly.entity_id
_entity_poly.type
_entity_poly.pdbx_seq_one_letter_code
_entity_poly.pdbx_strand_id
1 'polypeptide(L)'
;MTRRLEVSPASVSVAVNYLVHHGYVRRERDAQRRHDIYVVDDDAWYHAIVFSARQTLESARAAMEAAEALGPGSPVGQRLAKSGTFLERVVLDMMDSADRWRALLA
;
A
#
# COMPACT_ATOMS: atom_id res chain seq x y z
N MET A 1 -8.17 10.42 14.52
CA MET A 1 -8.89 11.66 14.12
C MET A 1 -8.83 11.78 12.60
N THR A 2 -9.88 12.31 12.01
CA THR A 2 -9.98 12.46 10.55
C THR A 2 -10.05 13.94 10.19
N ARG A 3 -9.28 14.36 9.20
CA ARG A 3 -9.32 15.74 8.70
C ARG A 3 -9.91 15.79 7.31
N ARG A 4 -10.81 16.74 7.09
CA ARG A 4 -11.44 16.96 5.79
C ARG A 4 -10.98 18.28 5.20
N LEU A 5 -10.65 18.24 3.92
CA LEU A 5 -10.30 19.41 3.13
C LEU A 5 -11.28 19.54 1.98
N GLU A 6 -11.95 20.69 1.91
CA GLU A 6 -12.83 21.00 0.80
C GLU A 6 -12.04 21.80 -0.23
N VAL A 7 -11.89 21.24 -1.42
CA VAL A 7 -11.21 21.90 -2.53
C VAL A 7 -12.02 21.78 -3.80
N SER A 8 -11.94 22.79 -4.66
CA SER A 8 -12.56 22.71 -5.98
C SER A 8 -11.76 21.72 -6.85
N PRO A 9 -12.40 21.09 -7.87
CA PRO A 9 -11.69 20.20 -8.77
C PRO A 9 -10.45 20.83 -9.42
N ALA A 10 -10.50 22.12 -9.70
CA ALA A 10 -9.39 22.83 -10.31
C ALA A 10 -8.18 23.02 -9.38
N SER A 11 -8.40 22.89 -8.05
CA SER A 11 -7.34 23.04 -7.05
C SER A 11 -6.64 21.73 -6.75
N VAL A 12 -7.10 20.61 -7.32
CA VAL A 12 -6.51 19.30 -7.06
C VAL A 12 -5.16 19.21 -7.75
N SER A 13 -4.10 19.08 -6.96
CA SER A 13 -2.75 18.94 -7.48
C SER A 13 -2.43 17.50 -7.86
N VAL A 14 -1.37 17.33 -8.65
CA VAL A 14 -0.82 16.01 -8.97
C VAL A 14 -0.47 15.26 -7.69
N ALA A 15 0.07 15.95 -6.69
CA ALA A 15 0.43 15.34 -5.41
C ALA A 15 -0.78 14.78 -4.67
N VAL A 16 -1.91 15.52 -4.64
CA VAL A 16 -3.14 15.05 -4.00
C VAL A 16 -3.69 13.83 -4.73
N ASN A 17 -3.71 13.86 -6.07
CA ASN A 17 -4.13 12.71 -6.87
C ASN A 17 -3.26 11.48 -6.61
N TYR A 18 -1.95 11.66 -6.49
CA TYR A 18 -1.03 10.59 -6.14
C TYR A 18 -1.40 9.97 -4.79
N LEU A 19 -1.65 10.82 -3.80
CA LEU A 19 -1.99 10.37 -2.45
C LEU A 19 -3.33 9.64 -2.40
N VAL A 20 -4.30 10.07 -3.20
CA VAL A 20 -5.59 9.36 -3.34
C VAL A 20 -5.35 7.97 -3.94
N HIS A 21 -4.57 7.90 -5.01
CA HIS A 21 -4.28 6.62 -5.68
C HIS A 21 -3.57 5.62 -4.76
N HIS A 22 -2.70 6.09 -3.87
CA HIS A 22 -1.92 5.25 -2.98
C HIS A 22 -2.55 5.04 -1.59
N GLY A 23 -3.77 5.51 -1.39
CA GLY A 23 -4.53 5.21 -0.17
C GLY A 23 -4.26 6.12 1.02
N TYR A 24 -3.46 7.18 0.86
CA TYR A 24 -3.20 8.16 1.92
C TYR A 24 -4.35 9.13 2.13
N VAL A 25 -5.12 9.39 1.07
CA VAL A 25 -6.22 10.34 1.07
C VAL A 25 -7.42 9.67 0.42
N ARG A 26 -8.61 9.88 0.98
CA ARG A 26 -9.87 9.42 0.39
C ARG A 26 -10.58 10.59 -0.25
N ARG A 27 -11.16 10.37 -1.43
CA ARG A 27 -12.01 11.32 -2.10
C ARG A 27 -13.47 10.96 -1.84
N GLU A 28 -14.21 11.90 -1.28
CA GLU A 28 -15.65 11.77 -1.08
C GLU A 28 -16.36 12.87 -1.84
N ARG A 29 -17.50 12.56 -2.43
CA ARG A 29 -18.30 13.54 -3.14
C ARG A 29 -19.30 14.19 -2.21
N ASP A 30 -19.28 15.53 -2.18
CA ASP A 30 -20.32 16.29 -1.50
C ASP A 30 -21.43 16.61 -2.49
N ALA A 31 -22.56 15.90 -2.34
CA ALA A 31 -23.71 16.05 -3.22
C ALA A 31 -24.37 17.44 -3.14
N GLN A 32 -24.26 18.11 -1.99
CA GLN A 32 -24.85 19.43 -1.80
C GLN A 32 -24.03 20.56 -2.42
N ARG A 33 -22.71 20.44 -2.35
CA ARG A 33 -21.78 21.48 -2.79
C ARG A 33 -21.19 21.22 -4.17
N ARG A 34 -21.46 20.06 -4.75
CA ARG A 34 -21.01 19.62 -6.08
C ARG A 34 -19.48 19.68 -6.25
N HIS A 35 -18.73 19.46 -5.18
CA HIS A 35 -17.29 19.33 -5.25
C HIS A 35 -16.80 18.19 -4.36
N ASP A 36 -15.59 17.79 -4.60
CA ASP A 36 -15.00 16.69 -3.85
C ASP A 36 -14.49 17.16 -2.49
N ILE A 37 -14.62 16.28 -1.49
CA ILE A 37 -14.04 16.44 -0.17
C ILE A 37 -12.90 15.44 -0.07
N TYR A 38 -11.74 15.89 0.40
CA TYR A 38 -10.60 15.02 0.62
C TYR A 38 -10.45 14.77 2.11
N VAL A 39 -10.37 13.49 2.46
CA VAL A 39 -10.35 13.02 3.85
C VAL A 39 -9.01 12.35 4.12
N VAL A 40 -8.33 12.79 5.17
CA VAL A 40 -7.07 12.20 5.61
C VAL A 40 -7.29 11.67 7.04
N ASP A 41 -7.22 10.36 7.20
CA ASP A 41 -7.31 9.71 8.50
C ASP A 41 -5.97 9.88 9.25
N ASP A 42 -6.02 9.90 10.59
CA ASP A 42 -4.82 10.06 11.41
C ASP A 42 -3.77 8.97 11.15
N ASP A 43 -4.23 7.77 10.82
CA ASP A 43 -3.37 6.61 10.56
C ASP A 43 -3.37 6.20 9.09
N ALA A 44 -3.64 7.14 8.17
CA ALA A 44 -3.64 6.88 6.73
C ALA A 44 -2.31 6.27 6.27
N TRP A 45 -1.20 6.74 6.83
CA TRP A 45 0.14 6.22 6.54
C TRP A 45 0.26 4.73 6.88
N TYR A 46 -0.34 4.30 7.97
CA TYR A 46 -0.32 2.88 8.38
C TYR A 46 -1.11 2.03 7.39
N HIS A 47 -2.33 2.44 7.04
CA HIS A 47 -3.17 1.70 6.10
C HIS A 47 -2.56 1.63 4.71
N ALA A 48 -1.88 2.68 4.27
CA ALA A 48 -1.17 2.69 3.00
C ALA A 48 -0.02 1.66 2.97
N ILE A 49 0.73 1.54 4.07
CA ILE A 49 1.79 0.55 4.20
C ILE A 49 1.21 -0.87 4.24
N VAL A 50 0.12 -1.09 4.97
CA VAL A 50 -0.56 -2.40 4.99
C VAL A 50 -1.01 -2.80 3.59
N PHE A 51 -1.57 -1.87 2.84
CA PHE A 51 -1.98 -2.13 1.45
C PHE A 51 -0.80 -2.53 0.58
N SER A 52 0.30 -1.78 0.65
CA SER A 52 1.53 -2.09 -0.09
C SER A 52 2.12 -3.45 0.32
N ALA A 53 2.09 -3.76 1.60
CA ALA A 53 2.57 -5.03 2.13
C ALA A 53 1.78 -6.21 1.57
N ARG A 54 0.46 -6.07 1.46
CA ARG A 54 -0.40 -7.12 0.88
C ARG A 54 -0.06 -7.37 -0.59
N GLN A 55 0.15 -6.31 -1.36
CA GLN A 55 0.53 -6.43 -2.77
C GLN A 55 1.89 -7.12 -2.93
N THR A 56 2.84 -6.76 -2.10
CA THR A 56 4.17 -7.39 -2.11
C THR A 56 4.08 -8.86 -1.72
N LEU A 57 3.23 -9.19 -0.75
CA LEU A 57 3.03 -10.59 -0.33
C LEU A 57 2.41 -11.41 -1.46
N GLU A 58 1.48 -10.86 -2.23
CA GLU A 58 0.92 -11.53 -3.41
C GLU A 58 2.00 -11.81 -4.45
N SER A 59 2.90 -10.85 -4.67
CA SER A 59 4.04 -11.05 -5.57
C SER A 59 4.97 -12.15 -5.07
N ALA A 60 5.21 -12.21 -3.75
CA ALA A 60 6.03 -13.26 -3.14
C ALA A 60 5.41 -14.64 -3.38
N ARG A 61 4.11 -14.77 -3.16
CA ARG A 61 3.38 -16.02 -3.38
C ARG A 61 3.42 -16.44 -4.85
N ALA A 62 3.22 -15.50 -5.76
CA ALA A 62 3.28 -15.77 -7.19
C ALA A 62 4.68 -16.27 -7.60
N ALA A 63 5.73 -15.68 -7.04
CA ALA A 63 7.10 -16.12 -7.32
C ALA A 63 7.34 -17.55 -6.83
N MET A 64 6.83 -17.91 -5.64
CA MET A 64 6.96 -19.27 -5.12
C MET A 64 6.17 -20.28 -5.94
N GLU A 65 4.95 -19.95 -6.36
CA GLU A 65 4.15 -20.81 -7.23
C GLU A 65 4.83 -21.02 -8.60
N ALA A 66 5.37 -19.94 -9.18
CA ALA A 66 6.09 -20.03 -10.44
C ALA A 66 7.36 -20.89 -10.29
N ALA A 67 8.07 -20.78 -9.17
CA ALA A 67 9.24 -21.60 -8.87
C ALA A 67 8.89 -23.09 -8.88
N GLU A 68 7.78 -23.47 -8.26
CA GLU A 68 7.30 -24.85 -8.26
C GLU A 68 6.93 -25.32 -9.67
N ALA A 69 6.20 -24.48 -10.42
CA ALA A 69 5.75 -24.82 -11.77
C ALA A 69 6.90 -24.98 -12.75
N LEU A 70 7.97 -24.18 -12.62
CA LEU A 70 9.12 -24.21 -13.51
C LEU A 70 10.22 -25.18 -13.05
N GLY A 71 10.02 -25.84 -11.92
CA GLY A 71 10.96 -26.79 -11.34
C GLY A 71 11.81 -26.18 -10.25
N PRO A 72 11.63 -26.59 -8.97
CA PRO A 72 12.37 -26.01 -7.85
C PRO A 72 13.88 -26.23 -7.92
N GLY A 73 14.32 -27.24 -8.65
CA GLY A 73 15.75 -27.51 -8.89
C GLY A 73 16.32 -26.78 -10.08
N SER A 74 15.50 -26.13 -10.94
CA SER A 74 15.99 -25.43 -12.11
C SER A 74 16.61 -24.08 -11.74
N PRO A 75 17.54 -23.54 -12.54
CA PRO A 75 18.10 -22.20 -12.26
C PRO A 75 17.05 -21.10 -12.18
N VAL A 76 16.03 -21.13 -13.04
CA VAL A 76 14.92 -20.15 -13.01
C VAL A 76 14.08 -20.33 -11.75
N GLY A 77 13.73 -21.57 -11.40
CA GLY A 77 12.97 -21.86 -10.19
C GLY A 77 13.70 -21.41 -8.94
N GLN A 78 15.00 -21.63 -8.86
CA GLN A 78 15.81 -21.20 -7.72
C GLN A 78 15.83 -19.67 -7.59
N ARG A 79 15.94 -18.94 -8.70
CA ARG A 79 15.91 -17.48 -8.69
C ARG A 79 14.55 -16.95 -8.27
N LEU A 80 13.47 -17.55 -8.73
CA LEU A 80 12.11 -17.16 -8.31
C LEU A 80 11.86 -17.45 -6.84
N ALA A 81 12.31 -18.59 -6.34
CA ALA A 81 12.18 -18.91 -4.92
C ALA A 81 12.96 -17.94 -4.05
N LYS A 82 14.16 -17.56 -4.48
CA LYS A 82 14.97 -16.55 -3.78
C LYS A 82 14.26 -15.20 -3.75
N SER A 83 13.68 -14.78 -4.88
CA SER A 83 12.89 -13.54 -4.97
C SER A 83 11.68 -13.57 -4.04
N GLY A 84 10.95 -14.69 -4.02
CA GLY A 84 9.79 -14.86 -3.15
C GLY A 84 10.17 -14.79 -1.67
N THR A 85 11.25 -15.46 -1.29
CA THR A 85 11.76 -15.41 0.10
C THR A 85 12.16 -13.99 0.50
N PHE A 86 12.86 -13.28 -0.38
CA PHE A 86 13.25 -11.89 -0.13
C PHE A 86 12.03 -10.99 0.07
N LEU A 87 11.05 -11.08 -0.84
CA LEU A 87 9.85 -10.24 -0.76
C LEU A 87 9.05 -10.53 0.51
N GLU A 88 8.92 -11.80 0.88
CA GLU A 88 8.23 -12.17 2.12
C GLU A 88 8.91 -11.58 3.35
N ARG A 89 10.24 -11.64 3.42
CA ARG A 89 11.00 -11.06 4.53
C ARG A 89 10.86 -9.55 4.59
N VAL A 90 10.91 -8.88 3.45
CA VAL A 90 10.69 -7.42 3.40
C VAL A 90 9.31 -7.06 3.92
N VAL A 91 8.28 -7.83 3.57
CA VAL A 91 6.91 -7.59 4.08
C VAL A 91 6.86 -7.73 5.59
N LEU A 92 7.47 -8.77 6.15
CA LEU A 92 7.51 -8.97 7.60
C LEU A 92 8.21 -7.82 8.32
N ASP A 93 9.34 -7.35 7.79
CA ASP A 93 10.08 -6.22 8.36
C ASP A 93 9.28 -4.92 8.24
N MET A 94 8.62 -4.72 7.10
CA MET A 94 7.76 -3.57 6.87
C MET A 94 6.61 -3.51 7.86
N MET A 95 5.93 -4.63 8.08
CA MET A 95 4.81 -4.70 9.01
C MET A 95 5.25 -4.52 10.46
N ASP A 96 6.37 -5.10 10.84
CA ASP A 96 6.95 -4.90 12.17
C ASP A 96 7.27 -3.44 12.43
N SER A 97 7.91 -2.78 11.47
CA SER A 97 8.19 -1.35 11.54
C SER A 97 6.91 -0.52 11.62
N ALA A 98 5.92 -0.82 10.78
CA ALA A 98 4.66 -0.09 10.76
C ALA A 98 3.92 -0.20 12.10
N ASP A 99 3.85 -1.40 12.67
CA ASP A 99 3.17 -1.63 13.95
C ASP A 99 3.88 -0.90 15.10
N ARG A 100 5.20 -0.90 15.10
CA ARG A 100 6.01 -0.22 16.10
C ARG A 100 5.79 1.30 16.06
N TRP A 101 5.83 1.88 14.87
CA TRP A 101 5.62 3.32 14.70
C TRP A 101 4.18 3.73 14.97
N ARG A 102 3.22 2.88 14.64
CA ARG A 102 1.81 3.13 14.97
C ARG A 102 1.62 3.30 16.47
N ALA A 103 2.27 2.45 17.26
CA ALA A 103 2.23 2.55 18.71
C ALA A 103 2.90 3.83 19.22
N LEU A 104 4.03 4.24 18.61
CA LEU A 104 4.79 5.42 19.01
C LEU A 104 4.10 6.73 18.62
N LEU A 105 3.37 6.74 17.50
CA LEU A 105 2.74 7.94 16.95
C LEU A 105 1.26 8.08 17.33
N ALA A 106 0.73 7.13 18.06
CA ALA A 106 -0.67 7.16 18.48
C ALA A 106 -1.00 8.31 19.42
#